data_517d40852ba9b98b79393a92e3c8dfbe
#
_entry.id   517d40852ba9b98b79393a92e3c8dfbe
#
_cell.length_a   1.000
_cell.length_b   1.000
_cell.length_c   1.000
_cell.angle_alpha   90.00
_cell.angle_beta   90.00
_cell.angle_gamma   90.00
#
_symmetry.space_group_name_H-M   'P 1'
#
loop_
_entity.id
_entity.type
_entity.pdbx_description
1 polymer ?
#
loop_
_entity_poly.entity_id
_entity_poly.type
_entity_poly.pdbx_seq_one_letter_code
_entity_poly.pdbx_strand_id
1 'polypeptide(L)'
;VSLWAWATSAWASPGVEHACLDLQDRAGQSVLLLLWGGWRVARGRSVDPAIAHRTVALVRPIEMDILRPMRAIRRALAHTPSGLDDQTQQDIYAQVRAVELNLERAMLEALELQTSEQLFETEAVADAAQTILMLMEVWRGGPINEDDRALAVALIEALA
;
A
#
# COMPACT_ATOMS: atom_id res chain seq x y z
N VAL A 1 -8.34 15.20 -7.12
CA VAL A 1 -8.63 14.32 -5.96
C VAL A 1 -7.30 13.99 -5.29
N SER A 2 -7.19 14.13 -3.95
CA SER A 2 -5.99 13.76 -3.20
C SER A 2 -5.74 12.25 -3.25
N LEU A 3 -4.47 11.85 -3.02
CA LEU A 3 -4.12 10.42 -2.97
C LEU A 3 -4.92 9.69 -1.88
N TRP A 4 -5.07 10.28 -0.70
CA TRP A 4 -5.87 9.69 0.37
C TRP A 4 -7.33 9.46 -0.04
N ALA A 5 -7.98 10.48 -0.61
CA ALA A 5 -9.38 10.38 -1.04
C ALA A 5 -9.54 9.35 -2.17
N TRP A 6 -8.60 9.31 -3.12
CA TRP A 6 -8.58 8.31 -4.18
C TRP A 6 -8.38 6.90 -3.63
N ALA A 7 -7.39 6.70 -2.75
CA ALA A 7 -7.10 5.41 -2.13
C ALA A 7 -8.28 4.87 -1.33
N THR A 8 -8.96 5.74 -0.57
CA THR A 8 -10.17 5.37 0.18
C THR A 8 -11.31 4.94 -0.76
N SER A 9 -11.50 5.66 -1.88
CA SER A 9 -12.50 5.29 -2.89
C SER A 9 -12.14 3.99 -3.60
N ALA A 10 -10.87 3.82 -4.00
CA ALA A 10 -10.38 2.60 -4.63
C ALA A 10 -10.54 1.39 -3.69
N TRP A 11 -10.19 1.54 -2.41
CA TRP A 11 -10.36 0.48 -1.40
C TRP A 11 -11.79 -0.03 -1.29
N ALA A 12 -12.77 0.87 -1.41
CA ALA A 12 -14.19 0.52 -1.39
C ALA A 12 -14.70 -0.13 -2.69
N SER A 13 -13.88 -0.13 -3.76
CA SER A 13 -14.24 -0.76 -5.01
C SER A 13 -14.18 -2.28 -4.92
N PRO A 14 -15.08 -3.01 -5.60
CA PRO A 14 -15.12 -4.46 -5.55
C PRO A 14 -13.77 -5.10 -5.91
N GLY A 15 -13.25 -5.96 -5.05
CA GLY A 15 -12.03 -6.72 -5.27
C GLY A 15 -10.72 -6.03 -4.86
N VAL A 16 -10.68 -4.70 -4.76
CA VAL A 16 -9.44 -3.95 -4.44
C VAL A 16 -8.94 -4.28 -3.03
N GLU A 17 -9.81 -4.22 -2.02
CA GLU A 17 -9.44 -4.58 -0.65
C GLU A 17 -8.84 -5.99 -0.59
N HIS A 18 -9.53 -6.97 -1.18
CA HIS A 18 -9.09 -8.36 -1.16
C HIS A 18 -7.74 -8.55 -1.86
N ALA A 19 -7.56 -7.98 -3.04
CA ALA A 19 -6.31 -8.05 -3.78
C ALA A 19 -5.15 -7.37 -3.03
N CYS A 20 -5.39 -6.22 -2.41
CA CYS A 20 -4.40 -5.53 -1.58
C CYS A 20 -3.99 -6.36 -0.36
N LEU A 21 -4.94 -6.95 0.34
CA LEU A 21 -4.66 -7.79 1.51
C LEU A 21 -3.90 -9.07 1.12
N ASP A 22 -4.26 -9.72 0.01
CA ASP A 22 -3.51 -10.87 -0.51
C ASP A 22 -2.06 -10.51 -0.86
N LEU A 23 -1.85 -9.39 -1.55
CA LEU A 23 -0.50 -8.90 -1.87
C LEU A 23 0.31 -8.57 -0.62
N GLN A 24 -0.32 -7.98 0.40
CA GLN A 24 0.32 -7.68 1.68
C GLN A 24 0.68 -8.94 2.45
N ASP A 25 -0.27 -9.84 2.64
CA ASP A 25 -0.15 -10.96 3.58
C ASP A 25 0.57 -12.17 2.98
N ARG A 26 0.44 -12.41 1.67
CA ARG A 26 1.04 -13.55 0.96
C ARG A 26 2.32 -13.18 0.23
N ALA A 27 2.37 -12.01 -0.43
CA ALA A 27 3.52 -11.56 -1.21
C ALA A 27 4.41 -10.55 -0.46
N GLY A 28 4.04 -10.12 0.74
CA GLY A 28 4.81 -9.18 1.57
C GLY A 28 4.96 -7.79 0.94
N GLN A 29 4.04 -7.40 0.08
CA GLN A 29 4.06 -6.12 -0.62
C GLN A 29 3.56 -4.97 0.26
N SER A 30 3.93 -3.74 -0.07
CA SER A 30 3.39 -2.55 0.57
C SER A 30 2.15 -2.05 -0.16
N VAL A 31 1.01 -2.14 0.49
CA VAL A 31 -0.27 -1.64 -0.05
C VAL A 31 -0.21 -0.13 -0.33
N LEU A 32 0.51 0.63 0.50
CA LEU A 32 0.68 2.08 0.31
C LEU A 32 1.35 2.40 -1.03
N LEU A 33 2.39 1.64 -1.39
CA LEU A 33 3.08 1.78 -2.68
C LEU A 33 2.18 1.41 -3.86
N LEU A 34 1.43 0.33 -3.73
CA LEU A 34 0.55 -0.14 -4.80
C LEU A 34 -0.60 0.84 -5.06
N LEU A 35 -1.23 1.36 -4.00
CA LEU A 35 -2.27 2.39 -4.11
C LEU A 35 -1.71 3.70 -4.68
N TRP A 36 -0.51 4.11 -4.25
CA TRP A 36 0.17 5.27 -4.84
C TRP A 36 0.43 5.06 -6.34
N GLY A 37 0.92 3.89 -6.73
CA GLY A 37 1.15 3.54 -8.13
C GLY A 37 -0.13 3.60 -8.97
N GLY A 38 -1.22 2.99 -8.48
CA GLY A 38 -2.53 3.06 -9.10
C GLY A 38 -3.05 4.49 -9.26
N TRP A 39 -2.91 5.32 -8.23
CA TRP A 39 -3.28 6.73 -8.28
C TRP A 39 -2.48 7.52 -9.31
N ARG A 40 -1.16 7.24 -9.43
CA ARG A 40 -0.31 7.85 -10.46
C ARG A 40 -0.84 7.53 -11.87
N VAL A 41 -1.12 6.27 -12.13
CA VAL A 41 -1.67 5.80 -13.41
C VAL A 41 -3.04 6.42 -13.69
N ALA A 42 -3.94 6.44 -12.72
CA ALA A 42 -5.27 7.05 -12.85
C ALA A 42 -5.20 8.56 -13.20
N ARG A 43 -4.07 9.22 -12.92
CA ARG A 43 -3.80 10.62 -13.30
C ARG A 43 -2.98 10.75 -14.59
N GLY A 44 -2.77 9.67 -15.33
CA GLY A 44 -1.96 9.67 -16.54
C GLY A 44 -0.46 9.93 -16.28
N ARG A 45 0.02 9.63 -15.06
CA ARG A 45 1.43 9.86 -14.65
C ARG A 45 2.17 8.53 -14.62
N SER A 46 3.19 8.41 -15.43
CA SER A 46 4.07 7.23 -15.42
C SER A 46 4.98 7.21 -14.17
N VAL A 47 5.47 6.02 -13.86
CA VAL A 47 6.48 5.78 -12.83
C VAL A 47 7.68 5.14 -13.53
N ASP A 48 8.81 5.80 -13.51
CA ASP A 48 10.08 5.24 -13.98
C ASP A 48 10.82 4.51 -12.84
N PRO A 49 11.86 3.71 -13.15
CA PRO A 49 12.62 2.98 -12.13
C PRO A 49 13.26 3.89 -11.07
N ALA A 50 13.71 5.08 -11.42
CA ALA A 50 14.32 6.01 -10.47
C ALA A 50 13.28 6.55 -9.48
N ILE A 51 12.09 6.89 -9.97
CA ILE A 51 10.94 7.28 -9.13
C ILE A 51 10.54 6.12 -8.23
N ALA A 52 10.43 4.89 -8.76
CA ALA A 52 10.08 3.71 -7.99
C ALA A 52 11.07 3.47 -6.84
N HIS A 53 12.37 3.50 -7.11
CA HIS A 53 13.41 3.32 -6.08
C HIS A 53 13.35 4.39 -4.98
N ARG A 54 13.19 5.66 -5.33
CA ARG A 54 13.07 6.75 -4.34
C ARG A 54 11.83 6.59 -3.49
N THR A 55 10.70 6.25 -4.10
CA THR A 55 9.43 6.07 -3.37
C THR A 55 9.51 4.88 -2.43
N VAL A 56 10.08 3.76 -2.88
CA VAL A 56 10.32 2.58 -2.02
C VAL A 56 11.23 2.93 -0.84
N ALA A 57 12.32 3.67 -1.07
CA ALA A 57 13.24 4.08 0.00
C ALA A 57 12.54 4.93 1.07
N LEU A 58 11.56 5.74 0.69
CA LEU A 58 10.76 6.56 1.61
C LEU A 58 9.80 5.71 2.43
N VAL A 59 9.07 4.78 1.79
CA VAL A 59 8.01 3.99 2.44
C VAL A 59 8.60 2.87 3.32
N ARG A 60 9.71 2.28 2.90
CA ARG A 60 10.26 1.07 3.52
C ARG A 60 10.48 1.18 5.03
N PRO A 61 11.10 2.23 5.60
CA PRO A 61 11.31 2.32 7.05
C PRO A 61 9.97 2.30 7.82
N ILE A 62 9.00 3.10 7.40
CA ILE A 62 7.68 3.16 8.06
C ILE A 62 6.94 1.82 7.94
N GLU A 63 6.97 1.21 6.76
CA GLU A 63 6.30 -0.08 6.52
C GLU A 63 6.94 -1.20 7.37
N MET A 64 8.27 -1.30 7.35
CA MET A 64 8.97 -2.42 7.99
C MET A 64 9.08 -2.28 9.50
N ASP A 65 9.40 -1.07 9.99
CA ASP A 65 9.74 -0.84 11.38
C ASP A 65 8.54 -0.43 12.24
N ILE A 66 7.44 0.03 11.61
CA ILE A 66 6.27 0.52 12.35
C ILE A 66 5.00 -0.19 11.92
N LEU A 67 4.55 -0.09 10.65
CA LEU A 67 3.25 -0.60 10.23
C LEU A 67 3.14 -2.13 10.34
N ARG A 68 4.15 -2.88 9.91
CA ARG A 68 4.15 -4.35 10.05
C ARG A 68 4.09 -4.81 11.51
N PRO A 69 4.92 -4.29 12.43
CA PRO A 69 4.77 -4.59 13.86
C PRO A 69 3.41 -4.21 14.42
N MET A 70 2.85 -3.06 14.04
CA MET A 70 1.51 -2.65 14.50
C MET A 70 0.41 -3.58 14.01
N ARG A 71 0.45 -4.02 12.74
CA ARG A 71 -0.47 -5.02 12.20
C ARG A 71 -0.35 -6.36 12.94
N ALA A 72 0.87 -6.76 13.33
CA ALA A 72 1.09 -7.96 14.13
C ALA A 72 0.46 -7.82 15.53
N ILE A 73 0.65 -6.69 16.21
CA ILE A 73 0.03 -6.38 17.50
C ILE A 73 -1.49 -6.40 17.38
N ARG A 74 -2.06 -5.74 16.38
CA ARG A 74 -3.52 -5.70 16.14
C ARG A 74 -4.09 -7.10 15.92
N ARG A 75 -3.41 -7.94 15.12
CA ARG A 75 -3.82 -9.34 14.92
C ARG A 75 -3.73 -10.16 16.20
N ALA A 76 -2.67 -9.98 16.98
CA ALA A 76 -2.54 -10.66 18.27
C ALA A 76 -3.67 -10.27 19.22
N LEU A 77 -4.02 -8.98 19.31
CA LEU A 77 -5.14 -8.49 20.13
C LEU A 77 -6.49 -9.09 19.69
N ALA A 78 -6.67 -9.34 18.39
CA ALA A 78 -7.91 -9.93 17.87
C ALA A 78 -8.06 -11.43 18.15
N HIS A 79 -6.94 -12.18 18.26
CA HIS A 79 -6.96 -13.65 18.22
C HIS A 79 -6.32 -14.33 19.41
N THR A 80 -5.51 -13.61 20.21
CA THR A 80 -4.83 -14.21 21.35
C THR A 80 -5.67 -14.04 22.62
N PRO A 81 -6.03 -15.12 23.31
CA PRO A 81 -6.63 -15.00 24.64
C PRO A 81 -5.72 -14.21 25.58
N SER A 82 -6.25 -13.19 26.20
CA SER A 82 -5.53 -12.36 27.16
C SER A 82 -6.16 -12.48 28.53
N GLY A 83 -5.46 -12.07 29.58
CA GLY A 83 -6.02 -11.93 30.92
C GLY A 83 -6.88 -10.69 31.12
N LEU A 84 -7.13 -9.93 30.03
CA LEU A 84 -7.98 -8.73 30.02
C LEU A 84 -9.43 -9.13 29.85
N ASP A 85 -10.35 -8.31 30.34
CA ASP A 85 -11.77 -8.42 29.99
C ASP A 85 -11.98 -8.04 28.52
N ASP A 86 -13.05 -8.55 27.93
CA ASP A 86 -13.34 -8.40 26.50
C ASP A 86 -13.46 -6.92 26.07
N GLN A 87 -14.05 -6.08 26.92
CA GLN A 87 -14.22 -4.66 26.59
C GLN A 87 -12.88 -3.93 26.54
N THR A 88 -12.03 -4.15 27.53
CA THR A 88 -10.66 -3.58 27.57
C THR A 88 -9.85 -4.03 26.36
N GLN A 89 -9.93 -5.31 25.99
CA GLN A 89 -9.23 -5.85 24.81
C GLN A 89 -9.73 -5.20 23.51
N GLN A 90 -11.03 -5.03 23.35
CA GLN A 90 -11.63 -4.36 22.19
C GLN A 90 -11.23 -2.88 22.11
N ASP A 91 -11.21 -2.17 23.23
CA ASP A 91 -10.82 -0.76 23.28
C ASP A 91 -9.36 -0.56 22.88
N ILE A 92 -8.46 -1.42 23.35
CA ILE A 92 -7.03 -1.40 22.94
C ILE A 92 -6.90 -1.73 21.46
N TYR A 93 -7.62 -2.75 20.96
CA TYR A 93 -7.64 -3.08 19.53
C TYR A 93 -8.06 -1.89 18.67
N ALA A 94 -9.14 -1.20 19.06
CA ALA A 94 -9.64 -0.03 18.35
C ALA A 94 -8.62 1.14 18.32
N GLN A 95 -7.92 1.36 19.44
CA GLN A 95 -6.87 2.37 19.52
C GLN A 95 -5.69 2.04 18.59
N VAL A 96 -5.19 0.81 18.61
CA VAL A 96 -4.11 0.36 17.72
C VAL A 96 -4.51 0.52 16.26
N ARG A 97 -5.73 0.11 15.89
CA ARG A 97 -6.26 0.27 14.54
C ARG A 97 -6.34 1.74 14.11
N ALA A 98 -6.75 2.63 15.01
CA ALA A 98 -6.84 4.06 14.71
C ALA A 98 -5.45 4.67 14.46
N VAL A 99 -4.44 4.29 15.24
CA VAL A 99 -3.06 4.75 15.04
C VAL A 99 -2.49 4.20 13.72
N GLU A 100 -2.72 2.93 13.41
CA GLU A 100 -2.32 2.32 12.11
C GLU A 100 -2.90 3.12 10.93
N LEU A 101 -4.21 3.39 10.93
CA LEU A 101 -4.89 4.15 9.87
C LEU A 101 -4.37 5.58 9.75
N ASN A 102 -4.08 6.25 10.87
CA ASN A 102 -3.51 7.60 10.87
C ASN A 102 -2.10 7.63 10.26
N LEU A 103 -1.28 6.61 10.52
CA LEU A 103 0.05 6.49 9.92
C LEU A 103 -0.03 6.21 8.42
N GLU A 104 -0.92 5.33 7.99
CA GLU A 104 -1.15 5.03 6.58
C GLU A 104 -1.59 6.29 5.82
N ARG A 105 -2.53 7.05 6.40
CA ARG A 105 -2.97 8.34 5.84
C ARG A 105 -1.83 9.34 5.75
N ALA A 106 -1.09 9.55 6.83
CA ALA A 106 0.03 10.49 6.85
C ALA A 106 1.11 10.12 5.82
N MET A 107 1.34 8.81 5.62
CA MET A 107 2.29 8.32 4.62
C MET A 107 1.80 8.58 3.19
N LEU A 108 0.51 8.35 2.90
CA LEU A 108 -0.06 8.67 1.58
C LEU A 108 -0.03 10.19 1.32
N GLU A 109 -0.32 11.02 2.31
CA GLU A 109 -0.22 12.48 2.19
C GLU A 109 1.24 12.92 1.92
N ALA A 110 2.22 12.31 2.57
CA ALA A 110 3.65 12.56 2.32
C ALA A 110 4.07 12.13 0.91
N LEU A 111 3.59 10.98 0.43
CA LEU A 111 3.82 10.51 -0.93
C LEU A 111 3.23 11.45 -1.99
N GLU A 112 2.03 11.98 -1.74
CA GLU A 112 1.39 12.97 -2.62
C GLU A 112 2.24 14.25 -2.73
N LEU A 113 2.68 14.80 -1.60
CA LEU A 113 3.51 16.00 -1.56
C LEU A 113 4.82 15.83 -2.33
N GLN A 114 5.56 14.75 -2.08
CA GLN A 114 6.83 14.49 -2.76
C GLN A 114 6.69 14.29 -4.27
N THR A 115 5.58 13.73 -4.71
CA THR A 115 5.33 13.53 -6.14
C THR A 115 4.77 14.76 -6.84
N SER A 116 4.18 15.69 -6.08
CA SER A 116 3.75 16.99 -6.61
C SER A 116 4.92 17.91 -6.93
N GLU A 117 6.04 17.79 -6.20
CA GLU A 117 7.26 18.55 -6.45
C GLU A 117 8.10 18.00 -7.63
N GLN A 118 7.84 16.75 -8.03
CA GLN A 118 8.53 16.12 -9.15
C GLN A 118 7.76 16.40 -10.46
N LEU A 119 7.92 17.61 -10.97
CA LEU A 119 7.40 18.08 -12.27
C LEU A 119 8.14 17.44 -13.48
N PHE A 120 8.62 16.22 -13.36
CA PHE A 120 9.18 15.52 -14.50
C PHE A 120 8.06 14.79 -15.23
N GLU A 121 7.50 15.48 -16.20
CA GLU A 121 6.64 14.89 -17.22
C GLU A 121 7.50 13.98 -18.10
N THR A 122 7.45 12.70 -17.84
CA THR A 122 7.85 11.72 -18.85
C THR A 122 6.66 11.55 -19.80
N GLU A 123 6.87 11.71 -21.11
CA GLU A 123 5.87 11.49 -22.16
C GLU A 123 5.43 10.01 -22.29
N ALA A 124 5.90 9.14 -21.38
CA ALA A 124 5.54 7.74 -21.38
C ALA A 124 4.06 7.56 -20.95
N VAL A 125 3.35 6.76 -21.73
CA VAL A 125 1.98 6.36 -21.41
C VAL A 125 1.98 5.63 -20.06
N ALA A 126 1.14 6.07 -19.13
CA ALA A 126 0.99 5.44 -17.84
C ALA A 126 0.30 4.08 -18.02
N ASP A 127 1.03 3.00 -17.71
CA ASP A 127 0.54 1.63 -17.77
C ASP A 127 0.44 1.05 -16.36
N ALA A 128 -0.77 0.59 -15.98
CA ALA A 128 -1.02 0.06 -14.64
C ALA A 128 -0.24 -1.23 -14.37
N ALA A 129 -0.20 -2.14 -15.34
CA ALA A 129 0.50 -3.41 -15.17
C ALA A 129 2.00 -3.19 -15.01
N GLN A 130 2.58 -2.38 -15.89
CA GLN A 130 4.00 -2.05 -15.83
C GLN A 130 4.35 -1.35 -14.50
N THR A 131 3.54 -0.38 -14.07
CA THR A 131 3.76 0.37 -12.83
C THR A 131 3.68 -0.53 -11.60
N ILE A 132 2.62 -1.31 -11.46
CA ILE A 132 2.42 -2.19 -10.29
C ILE A 132 3.52 -3.26 -10.21
N LEU A 133 3.82 -3.94 -11.32
CA LEU A 133 4.86 -4.96 -11.36
C LEU A 133 6.25 -4.39 -11.02
N MET A 134 6.61 -3.24 -11.57
CA MET A 134 7.86 -2.56 -11.27
C MET A 134 7.98 -2.20 -9.78
N LEU A 135 6.93 -1.64 -9.18
CA LEU A 135 6.92 -1.31 -7.75
C LEU A 135 7.10 -2.56 -6.89
N MET A 136 6.46 -3.68 -7.24
CA MET A 136 6.62 -4.95 -6.54
C MET A 136 8.04 -5.50 -6.63
N GLU A 137 8.68 -5.44 -7.81
CA GLU A 137 10.06 -5.88 -8.02
C GLU A 137 11.05 -5.01 -7.23
N VAL A 138 10.90 -3.68 -7.29
CA VAL A 138 11.75 -2.75 -6.52
C VAL A 138 11.53 -2.94 -5.01
N TRP A 139 10.30 -3.15 -4.57
CA TRP A 139 10.01 -3.45 -3.16
C TRP A 139 10.67 -4.73 -2.69
N ARG A 140 10.58 -5.79 -3.47
CA ARG A 140 11.19 -7.09 -3.18
C ARG A 140 12.73 -7.07 -3.27
N GLY A 141 13.28 -6.21 -4.13
CA GLY A 141 14.71 -6.17 -4.46
C GLY A 141 15.11 -7.22 -5.50
N GLY A 142 14.18 -7.62 -6.37
CA GLY A 142 14.40 -8.61 -7.42
C GLY A 142 13.10 -9.03 -8.11
N PRO A 143 13.17 -9.97 -9.07
CA PRO A 143 12.01 -10.39 -9.85
C PRO A 143 10.95 -11.04 -8.96
N ILE A 144 9.69 -10.79 -9.29
CA ILE A 144 8.54 -11.45 -8.64
C ILE A 144 8.29 -12.83 -9.30
N ASN A 145 7.78 -13.76 -8.51
CA ASN A 145 7.38 -15.08 -8.99
C ASN A 145 6.00 -15.06 -9.69
N GLU A 146 5.58 -16.19 -10.27
CA GLU A 146 4.29 -16.27 -10.96
C GLU A 146 3.09 -16.11 -10.03
N ASP A 147 3.15 -16.62 -8.80
CA ASP A 147 2.06 -16.49 -7.83
C ASP A 147 1.86 -15.01 -7.43
N ASP A 148 2.95 -14.31 -7.15
CA ASP A 148 2.88 -12.87 -6.83
C ASP A 148 2.40 -12.07 -8.04
N ARG A 149 2.78 -12.47 -9.27
CA ARG A 149 2.29 -11.85 -10.50
C ARG A 149 0.79 -12.06 -10.69
N ALA A 150 0.27 -13.23 -10.38
CA ALA A 150 -1.17 -13.51 -10.43
C ALA A 150 -1.95 -12.62 -9.44
N LEU A 151 -1.42 -12.39 -8.24
CA LEU A 151 -2.01 -11.45 -7.27
C LEU A 151 -1.99 -10.00 -7.78
N ALA A 152 -0.91 -9.60 -8.46
CA ALA A 152 -0.81 -8.27 -9.08
C ALA A 152 -1.88 -8.07 -10.17
N VAL A 153 -2.12 -9.09 -11.00
CA VAL A 153 -3.17 -9.03 -12.05
C VAL A 153 -4.54 -8.78 -11.43
N ALA A 154 -4.87 -9.48 -10.33
CA ALA A 154 -6.15 -9.26 -9.65
C ALA A 154 -6.33 -7.80 -9.15
N LEU A 155 -5.27 -7.18 -8.65
CA LEU A 155 -5.31 -5.76 -8.26
C LEU A 155 -5.45 -4.84 -9.49
N ILE A 156 -4.70 -5.09 -10.55
CA ILE A 156 -4.75 -4.29 -11.78
C ILE A 156 -6.15 -4.30 -12.38
N GLU A 157 -6.77 -5.49 -12.46
CA GLU A 157 -8.15 -5.65 -12.95
C GLU A 157 -9.18 -4.95 -12.06
N ALA A 158 -8.97 -4.99 -10.73
CA ALA A 158 -9.88 -4.34 -9.78
C ALA A 158 -9.74 -2.79 -9.78
N LEU A 159 -8.61 -2.25 -10.24
CA LEU A 159 -8.36 -0.81 -10.37
C LEU A 159 -8.76 -0.24 -11.74
N ALA A 160 -9.05 -1.09 -12.73
CA ALA A 160 -9.44 -0.67 -14.08
C ALA A 160 -10.88 -0.18 -14.13
#